data_a49ee029d115f6c59266db132d05c7c1
#
_entry.id   a49ee029d115f6c59266db132d05c7c1
#
_cell.length_a   1.000
_cell.length_b   1.000
_cell.length_c   1.000
_cell.angle_alpha   90.00
_cell.angle_beta   90.00
_cell.angle_gamma   90.00
#
_symmetry.space_group_name_H-M   'P 1'
#
loop_
_entity.id
_entity.type
_entity.pdbx_description
1 polymer ?
#
loop_
_entity_poly.entity_id
_entity_poly.type
_entity_poly.pdbx_seq_one_letter_code
_entity_poly.pdbx_strand_id
1 'polypeptide(L)'
;MKSIRSQCLIIIAVLAAILLPHELLAQYQNYKVITLGTLGGTFSAAISTNNDGLISGYSTLPGNQYQAAVRFERSSPISLGTLGGPNSGVAWPNHNPRAIVGIAETSEIDKLHENWSCSAFFPPPPTGHVCLGFVWFNNRMYPLPTLGGINGYAAGANDWGQVVGWAETPVHDSTCVSPQVLQFEAVVWGPRPGAIRKLQPFEGDPDSAATAINNRGEVVGISGICENAVGDQSAIHPVLWEPDGNVINLVGLGGNAWNTPDAINDRGEVVGFSENSQGNIHAFLWTREHGIEDLGTLDGDSDSYAYGVNNRGQVVGQSIGGPYGERAVIWQHGTITDLNCLTPPGSPYLLYANDIDDNGRIVGEEYDPNTSNSPGFVALPTSGTNHCTASSATAQVGRTPENVIFPNNIVQLMHRAHAETRNAAH
;
A
#
# COMPACT_ATOMS: atom_id res chain seq x y z
N MET A 1 62.49 28.10 26.81
CA MET A 1 61.16 28.60 26.35
C MET A 1 60.89 28.39 24.86
N LYS A 2 61.36 27.33 24.23
CA LYS A 2 61.12 26.99 22.79
C LYS A 2 60.35 25.64 22.56
N SER A 3 59.97 24.94 23.64
CA SER A 3 59.36 23.60 23.53
C SER A 3 57.83 23.61 23.68
N ILE A 4 57.23 24.64 24.29
CA ILE A 4 55.79 24.63 24.61
C ILE A 4 54.94 25.13 23.42
N ARG A 5 55.49 25.93 22.51
CA ARG A 5 54.73 26.45 21.34
C ARG A 5 54.54 25.43 20.22
N SER A 6 55.36 24.38 20.14
CA SER A 6 55.26 23.37 19.10
C SER A 6 54.23 22.26 19.43
N GLN A 7 53.98 22.01 20.72
CA GLN A 7 52.97 21.01 21.15
C GLN A 7 51.52 21.54 21.06
N CYS A 8 51.29 22.85 21.27
CA CYS A 8 49.95 23.43 21.12
C CYS A 8 49.48 23.48 19.66
N LEU A 9 50.39 23.62 18.70
CA LEU A 9 50.02 23.64 17.27
C LEU A 9 49.61 22.27 16.71
N ILE A 10 50.18 21.21 17.24
CA ILE A 10 49.85 19.83 16.83
C ILE A 10 48.51 19.39 17.42
N ILE A 11 48.19 19.79 18.64
CA ILE A 11 46.91 19.49 19.28
C ILE A 11 45.73 20.23 18.59
N ILE A 12 45.94 21.47 18.14
CA ILE A 12 44.91 22.23 17.41
C ILE A 12 44.68 21.66 16.01
N ALA A 13 45.72 21.13 15.33
CA ALA A 13 45.57 20.48 14.02
C ALA A 13 44.86 19.13 14.10
N VAL A 14 45.03 18.37 15.19
CA VAL A 14 44.33 17.08 15.40
C VAL A 14 42.88 17.31 15.83
N LEU A 15 42.56 18.33 16.61
CA LEU A 15 41.20 18.69 16.98
C LEU A 15 40.41 19.32 15.81
N ALA A 16 41.06 20.00 14.87
CA ALA A 16 40.43 20.53 13.68
C ALA A 16 40.09 19.41 12.65
N ALA A 17 40.81 18.29 12.65
CA ALA A 17 40.49 17.14 11.80
C ALA A 17 39.32 16.29 12.31
N ILE A 18 38.91 16.46 13.58
CA ILE A 18 37.76 15.73 14.19
C ILE A 18 36.45 16.52 14.01
N LEU A 19 36.49 17.79 13.60
CA LEU A 19 35.37 18.69 13.40
C LEU A 19 35.02 18.93 11.92
N LEU A 20 35.54 18.13 11.01
CA LEU A 20 34.93 18.06 9.69
C LEU A 20 33.55 17.40 9.89
N PRO A 21 32.44 18.04 9.51
CA PRO A 21 31.19 17.34 9.46
C PRO A 21 31.45 16.13 8.57
N HIS A 22 31.33 14.92 9.11
CA HIS A 22 30.99 13.79 8.30
C HIS A 22 29.60 14.16 7.75
N GLU A 23 29.57 14.84 6.62
CA GLU A 23 28.48 14.66 5.71
C GLU A 23 28.54 13.14 5.41
N LEU A 24 27.78 12.38 6.23
CA LEU A 24 27.35 11.05 5.80
C LEU A 24 26.62 11.36 4.48
N LEU A 25 27.34 11.19 3.38
CA LEU A 25 26.73 11.04 2.08
C LEU A 25 25.70 9.93 2.32
N ALA A 26 24.44 10.30 2.42
CA ALA A 26 23.35 9.34 2.49
C ALA A 26 23.56 8.43 1.29
N GLN A 27 24.09 7.24 1.54
CA GLN A 27 24.41 6.31 0.49
C GLN A 27 23.08 5.76 0.05
N TYR A 28 22.48 6.40 -0.95
CA TYR A 28 21.23 5.91 -1.55
C TYR A 28 21.44 4.48 -1.99
N GLN A 29 20.57 3.62 -1.56
CA GLN A 29 20.63 2.21 -1.91
C GLN A 29 20.14 2.06 -3.36
N ASN A 30 20.96 1.43 -4.21
CA ASN A 30 20.50 1.06 -5.55
C ASN A 30 19.74 -0.26 -5.51
N TYR A 31 18.96 -0.51 -6.55
CA TYR A 31 18.09 -1.68 -6.65
C TYR A 31 18.31 -2.44 -7.94
N LYS A 32 18.31 -3.77 -7.84
CA LYS A 32 18.16 -4.67 -8.99
C LYS A 32 16.70 -5.06 -9.10
N VAL A 33 16.06 -4.75 -10.21
CA VAL A 33 14.67 -5.11 -10.49
C VAL A 33 14.61 -6.50 -11.12
N ILE A 34 13.62 -7.28 -10.70
CA ILE A 34 13.25 -8.57 -11.26
C ILE A 34 11.76 -8.50 -11.58
N THR A 35 11.40 -8.59 -12.85
CA THR A 35 10.03 -8.68 -13.32
C THR A 35 9.39 -9.99 -12.84
N LEU A 36 8.18 -9.91 -12.31
CA LEU A 36 7.37 -11.05 -11.91
C LEU A 36 6.39 -11.39 -13.06
N GLY A 37 6.10 -12.68 -13.24
CA GLY A 37 5.22 -13.12 -14.31
C GLY A 37 3.73 -12.88 -14.03
N THR A 38 2.89 -13.26 -15.00
CA THR A 38 1.43 -13.28 -14.88
C THR A 38 0.90 -14.71 -14.98
N LEU A 39 -0.36 -14.93 -14.61
CA LEU A 39 -1.07 -16.21 -14.83
C LEU A 39 -1.58 -16.37 -16.28
N GLY A 40 -1.02 -15.62 -17.21
CA GLY A 40 -1.37 -15.66 -18.63
C GLY A 40 -2.23 -14.47 -19.09
N GLY A 41 -2.62 -13.58 -18.19
CA GLY A 41 -3.15 -12.27 -18.52
C GLY A 41 -2.03 -11.24 -18.76
N THR A 42 -2.39 -9.97 -18.90
CA THR A 42 -1.45 -8.87 -19.19
C THR A 42 -1.03 -8.09 -17.94
N PHE A 43 -1.61 -8.42 -16.78
CA PHE A 43 -1.42 -7.68 -15.55
C PHE A 43 -1.12 -8.60 -14.36
N SER A 44 -0.21 -8.19 -13.50
CA SER A 44 -0.05 -8.72 -12.15
C SER A 44 0.48 -7.62 -11.22
N ALA A 45 0.16 -7.71 -9.95
CA ALA A 45 0.64 -6.81 -8.92
C ALA A 45 1.32 -7.61 -7.80
N ALA A 46 2.50 -7.19 -7.39
CA ALA A 46 3.10 -7.61 -6.15
C ALA A 46 2.72 -6.59 -5.06
N ILE A 47 1.82 -6.99 -4.19
CA ILE A 47 1.19 -6.09 -3.21
C ILE A 47 1.92 -6.12 -1.87
N SER A 48 2.43 -7.28 -1.49
CA SER A 48 2.99 -7.48 -0.16
C SER A 48 4.29 -8.27 -0.20
N THR A 49 5.22 -7.88 0.67
CA THR A 49 6.44 -8.64 0.98
C THR A 49 6.67 -8.69 2.48
N ASN A 50 7.31 -9.75 2.98
CA ASN A 50 7.70 -9.85 4.37
C ASN A 50 9.18 -10.15 4.55
N ASN A 51 9.68 -10.12 5.80
CA ASN A 51 11.10 -10.31 6.11
C ASN A 51 11.66 -11.70 5.70
N ASP A 52 10.79 -12.71 5.57
CA ASP A 52 11.16 -14.07 5.10
C ASP A 52 11.19 -14.17 3.56
N GLY A 53 10.73 -13.15 2.86
CA GLY A 53 10.75 -13.07 1.41
C GLY A 53 9.52 -13.67 0.71
N LEU A 54 8.44 -13.90 1.44
CA LEU A 54 7.16 -14.19 0.84
C LEU A 54 6.65 -12.95 0.11
N ILE A 55 6.35 -13.09 -1.17
CA ILE A 55 5.74 -12.05 -2.00
C ILE A 55 4.35 -12.54 -2.40
N SER A 56 3.34 -11.72 -2.20
CA SER A 56 1.95 -12.01 -2.56
C SER A 56 1.29 -10.83 -3.27
N GLY A 57 0.19 -11.11 -3.96
CA GLY A 57 -0.54 -10.12 -4.72
C GLY A 57 -1.65 -10.75 -5.54
N TYR A 58 -1.84 -10.29 -6.74
CA TYR A 58 -2.81 -10.86 -7.67
C TYR A 58 -2.29 -10.85 -9.12
N SER A 59 -2.95 -11.64 -9.96
CA SER A 59 -2.64 -11.68 -11.39
C SER A 59 -3.90 -11.99 -12.20
N THR A 60 -4.05 -11.31 -13.33
CA THR A 60 -5.13 -11.61 -14.27
C THR A 60 -4.88 -12.93 -14.99
N LEU A 61 -5.98 -13.61 -15.29
CA LEU A 61 -6.02 -14.84 -16.07
C LEU A 61 -6.06 -14.52 -17.59
N PRO A 62 -5.85 -15.51 -18.47
CA PRO A 62 -5.95 -15.28 -19.91
C PRO A 62 -7.26 -14.59 -20.30
N GLY A 63 -7.15 -13.50 -21.05
CA GLY A 63 -8.29 -12.65 -21.45
C GLY A 63 -8.65 -11.54 -20.47
N ASN A 64 -7.99 -11.44 -19.30
CA ASN A 64 -8.13 -10.37 -18.29
C ASN A 64 -9.55 -10.19 -17.71
N GLN A 65 -10.44 -11.17 -17.89
CA GLN A 65 -11.81 -11.10 -17.34
C GLN A 65 -11.86 -11.48 -15.86
N TYR A 66 -10.90 -12.28 -15.41
CA TYR A 66 -10.81 -12.76 -14.04
C TYR A 66 -9.38 -12.60 -13.53
N GLN A 67 -9.25 -12.58 -12.22
CA GLN A 67 -7.96 -12.55 -11.54
C GLN A 67 -7.91 -13.54 -10.38
N ALA A 68 -6.70 -13.91 -9.97
CA ALA A 68 -6.48 -14.74 -8.81
C ALA A 68 -5.46 -14.13 -7.87
N ALA A 69 -5.69 -14.28 -6.57
CA ALA A 69 -4.66 -14.09 -5.56
C ALA A 69 -3.50 -15.01 -5.85
N VAL A 70 -2.28 -14.50 -5.76
CA VAL A 70 -1.05 -15.25 -6.04
C VAL A 70 -0.03 -15.09 -4.93
N ARG A 71 0.84 -16.07 -4.81
CA ARG A 71 2.19 -15.92 -4.26
C ARG A 71 3.19 -16.04 -5.38
N PHE A 72 4.30 -15.32 -5.29
CA PHE A 72 5.35 -15.41 -6.28
C PHE A 72 6.48 -16.31 -5.76
N GLU A 73 6.76 -17.38 -6.49
CA GLU A 73 7.94 -18.22 -6.27
C GLU A 73 9.02 -17.84 -7.29
N ARG A 74 10.09 -17.19 -6.81
CA ARG A 74 11.09 -16.55 -7.67
C ARG A 74 10.42 -15.44 -8.50
N SER A 75 10.15 -15.69 -9.79
CA SER A 75 9.43 -14.73 -10.67
C SER A 75 8.10 -15.28 -11.20
N SER A 76 7.67 -16.47 -10.76
CA SER A 76 6.46 -17.12 -11.28
C SER A 76 5.31 -17.00 -10.30
N PRO A 77 4.13 -16.51 -10.71
CA PRO A 77 2.95 -16.48 -9.87
C PRO A 77 2.36 -17.89 -9.73
N ILE A 78 1.95 -18.22 -8.52
CA ILE A 78 1.22 -19.44 -8.19
C ILE A 78 -0.13 -19.03 -7.61
N SER A 79 -1.21 -19.42 -8.28
CA SER A 79 -2.56 -19.11 -7.83
C SER A 79 -2.84 -19.74 -6.46
N LEU A 80 -3.48 -18.99 -5.59
CA LEU A 80 -3.95 -19.42 -4.27
C LEU A 80 -5.36 -20.05 -4.33
N GLY A 81 -6.03 -19.98 -5.50
CA GLY A 81 -7.41 -20.39 -5.69
C GLY A 81 -8.42 -19.29 -5.32
N THR A 82 -9.69 -19.71 -5.14
CA THR A 82 -10.81 -18.85 -4.75
C THR A 82 -11.64 -19.54 -3.66
N LEU A 83 -12.71 -18.89 -3.20
CA LEU A 83 -13.71 -19.49 -2.29
C LEU A 83 -14.89 -20.13 -3.06
N GLY A 84 -14.75 -20.35 -4.37
CA GLY A 84 -15.73 -21.02 -5.23
C GLY A 84 -16.31 -20.13 -6.32
N GLY A 85 -16.10 -18.81 -6.26
CA GLY A 85 -16.38 -17.86 -7.33
C GLY A 85 -15.17 -17.66 -8.27
N PRO A 86 -15.25 -16.79 -9.27
CA PRO A 86 -14.22 -16.65 -10.30
C PRO A 86 -12.99 -15.84 -9.87
N ASN A 87 -13.09 -14.95 -8.87
CA ASN A 87 -12.04 -14.03 -8.55
C ASN A 87 -11.49 -14.16 -7.11
N SER A 88 -10.22 -13.81 -6.94
CA SER A 88 -9.57 -13.55 -5.64
C SER A 88 -8.41 -12.58 -5.81
N GLY A 89 -8.01 -11.91 -4.71
CA GLY A 89 -6.90 -10.97 -4.72
C GLY A 89 -6.32 -10.72 -3.34
N VAL A 90 -5.06 -10.31 -3.30
CA VAL A 90 -4.41 -9.67 -2.16
C VAL A 90 -4.33 -8.19 -2.52
N ALA A 91 -4.88 -7.30 -1.72
CA ALA A 91 -4.97 -5.89 -2.08
C ALA A 91 -4.26 -4.93 -1.12
N TRP A 92 -3.81 -5.41 0.05
CA TRP A 92 -3.03 -4.63 1.02
C TRP A 92 -1.78 -5.37 1.52
N PRO A 93 -0.77 -4.64 2.03
CA PRO A 93 0.41 -5.24 2.65
C PRO A 93 0.06 -6.16 3.82
N ASN A 94 0.69 -7.34 3.85
CA ASN A 94 0.46 -8.38 4.83
C ASN A 94 1.80 -8.98 5.27
N HIS A 95 2.23 -8.70 6.47
CA HIS A 95 3.56 -9.06 6.96
C HIS A 95 3.64 -10.44 7.64
N ASN A 96 2.54 -11.19 7.71
CA ASN A 96 2.56 -12.53 8.31
C ASN A 96 3.51 -13.48 7.55
N PRO A 97 4.42 -14.19 8.24
CA PRO A 97 5.42 -15.03 7.57
C PRO A 97 4.87 -16.33 6.97
N ARG A 98 3.63 -16.73 7.31
CA ARG A 98 3.07 -18.04 6.96
C ARG A 98 1.70 -18.01 6.33
N ALA A 99 0.96 -16.92 6.50
CA ALA A 99 -0.39 -16.76 5.97
C ALA A 99 -0.45 -15.61 4.98
N ILE A 100 -1.30 -15.75 3.98
CA ILE A 100 -1.67 -14.67 3.05
C ILE A 100 -3.14 -14.38 3.26
N VAL A 101 -3.50 -13.11 3.33
CA VAL A 101 -4.88 -12.65 3.50
C VAL A 101 -5.33 -11.81 2.30
N GLY A 102 -6.62 -11.68 2.10
CA GLY A 102 -7.18 -10.90 1.01
C GLY A 102 -8.69 -11.09 0.89
N ILE A 103 -9.21 -10.87 -0.30
CA ILE A 103 -10.63 -11.00 -0.65
C ILE A 103 -10.81 -12.05 -1.74
N ALA A 104 -11.89 -12.85 -1.64
CA ALA A 104 -12.23 -13.82 -2.66
C ALA A 104 -13.73 -13.99 -2.80
N GLU A 105 -14.17 -14.19 -4.03
CA GLU A 105 -15.54 -14.52 -4.36
C GLU A 105 -15.87 -15.96 -3.95
N THR A 106 -17.04 -16.13 -3.37
CA THR A 106 -17.63 -17.43 -3.02
C THR A 106 -18.47 -17.98 -4.18
N SER A 107 -19.00 -19.20 -4.04
CA SER A 107 -19.99 -19.73 -4.99
C SER A 107 -21.38 -19.15 -4.82
N GLU A 108 -21.64 -18.36 -3.78
CA GLU A 108 -22.93 -17.78 -3.49
C GLU A 108 -23.11 -16.45 -4.23
N ILE A 109 -24.35 -16.18 -4.66
CA ILE A 109 -24.73 -14.89 -5.27
C ILE A 109 -25.24 -13.97 -4.16
N ASP A 110 -24.77 -12.74 -4.18
CA ASP A 110 -25.23 -11.69 -3.27
C ASP A 110 -26.67 -11.29 -3.58
N LYS A 111 -27.57 -11.56 -2.65
CA LYS A 111 -29.01 -11.32 -2.81
C LYS A 111 -29.39 -9.83 -2.67
N LEU A 112 -28.53 -9.04 -2.03
CA LEU A 112 -28.71 -7.61 -1.88
C LEU A 112 -28.04 -6.82 -3.02
N HIS A 113 -27.24 -7.51 -3.82
CA HIS A 113 -26.42 -6.93 -4.89
C HIS A 113 -25.39 -5.89 -4.39
N GLU A 114 -24.88 -6.07 -3.19
CA GLU A 114 -23.88 -5.24 -2.53
C GLU A 114 -22.47 -5.58 -2.99
N ASN A 115 -22.22 -5.53 -4.26
CA ASN A 115 -20.96 -6.01 -4.83
C ASN A 115 -19.87 -4.93 -4.92
N TRP A 116 -20.00 -3.80 -4.22
CA TRP A 116 -18.99 -2.74 -4.30
C TRP A 116 -17.61 -3.22 -3.89
N SER A 117 -17.48 -4.00 -2.82
CA SER A 117 -16.19 -4.54 -2.36
C SER A 117 -15.54 -5.47 -3.38
N CYS A 118 -16.35 -6.31 -4.05
CA CYS A 118 -15.87 -7.14 -5.13
C CYS A 118 -15.48 -6.30 -6.35
N SER A 119 -16.32 -5.33 -6.74
CA SER A 119 -16.10 -4.51 -7.93
C SER A 119 -14.94 -3.53 -7.78
N ALA A 120 -14.60 -3.14 -6.56
CA ALA A 120 -13.41 -2.31 -6.29
C ALA A 120 -12.10 -3.05 -6.57
N PHE A 121 -12.07 -4.39 -6.42
CA PHE A 121 -10.84 -5.18 -6.53
C PHE A 121 -10.76 -6.10 -7.74
N PHE A 122 -11.88 -6.39 -8.39
CA PHE A 122 -11.93 -7.39 -9.45
C PHE A 122 -12.23 -6.77 -10.82
N PRO A 123 -11.74 -7.40 -11.92
CA PRO A 123 -11.99 -6.88 -13.25
C PRO A 123 -13.49 -6.78 -13.55
N PRO A 124 -13.93 -5.71 -14.22
CA PRO A 124 -15.31 -5.53 -14.63
C PRO A 124 -15.74 -6.50 -15.75
N PRO A 125 -17.05 -6.78 -15.88
CA PRO A 125 -18.14 -6.33 -15.02
C PRO A 125 -18.19 -7.10 -13.70
N PRO A 126 -18.83 -6.56 -12.63
CA PRO A 126 -19.05 -7.30 -11.39
C PRO A 126 -19.78 -8.61 -11.65
N THR A 127 -19.35 -9.66 -10.97
CA THR A 127 -19.88 -11.02 -11.14
C THR A 127 -21.15 -11.27 -10.31
N GLY A 128 -21.39 -10.42 -9.30
CA GLY A 128 -22.52 -10.54 -8.37
C GLY A 128 -22.37 -11.62 -7.29
N HIS A 129 -21.18 -12.20 -7.15
CA HIS A 129 -20.87 -13.16 -6.08
C HIS A 129 -20.65 -12.45 -4.74
N VAL A 130 -20.94 -13.18 -3.65
CA VAL A 130 -20.55 -12.77 -2.29
C VAL A 130 -19.03 -12.77 -2.18
N CYS A 131 -18.46 -11.70 -1.65
CA CYS A 131 -17.02 -11.56 -1.36
C CYS A 131 -16.73 -11.72 0.13
N LEU A 132 -15.82 -12.60 0.47
CA LEU A 132 -15.35 -12.77 1.85
C LEU A 132 -13.86 -12.51 1.96
N GLY A 133 -13.45 -11.98 3.10
CA GLY A 133 -12.08 -12.06 3.53
C GLY A 133 -11.61 -13.51 3.62
N PHE A 134 -10.36 -13.77 3.26
CA PHE A 134 -9.78 -15.10 3.39
C PHE A 134 -8.45 -15.08 4.14
N VAL A 135 -8.12 -16.23 4.72
CA VAL A 135 -6.76 -16.62 5.12
C VAL A 135 -6.33 -17.81 4.28
N TRP A 136 -5.21 -17.68 3.58
CA TRP A 136 -4.55 -18.78 2.92
C TRP A 136 -3.39 -19.28 3.77
N PHE A 137 -3.44 -20.55 4.16
CA PHE A 137 -2.46 -21.21 5.02
C PHE A 137 -2.37 -22.69 4.66
N ASN A 138 -1.18 -23.28 4.67
CA ASN A 138 -0.95 -24.67 4.32
C ASN A 138 -1.58 -25.08 2.95
N ASN A 139 -1.37 -24.25 1.94
CA ASN A 139 -1.88 -24.46 0.57
C ASN A 139 -3.42 -24.55 0.47
N ARG A 140 -4.14 -23.94 1.40
CA ARG A 140 -5.60 -23.90 1.38
C ARG A 140 -6.12 -22.50 1.76
N MET A 141 -7.15 -22.06 1.07
CA MET A 141 -7.90 -20.84 1.36
C MET A 141 -9.08 -21.17 2.29
N TYR A 142 -9.23 -20.35 3.34
CA TYR A 142 -10.30 -20.47 4.32
C TYR A 142 -11.05 -19.13 4.39
N PRO A 143 -12.40 -19.13 4.31
CA PRO A 143 -13.17 -17.92 4.47
C PRO A 143 -13.13 -17.44 5.92
N LEU A 144 -13.17 -16.11 6.09
CA LEU A 144 -13.34 -15.45 7.38
C LEU A 144 -14.81 -15.13 7.61
N PRO A 145 -15.32 -15.26 8.85
CA PRO A 145 -16.70 -14.95 9.16
C PRO A 145 -16.98 -13.45 9.11
N THR A 146 -18.23 -13.07 8.77
CA THR A 146 -18.74 -11.72 8.91
C THR A 146 -19.32 -11.47 10.31
N LEU A 147 -19.80 -10.25 10.57
CA LEU A 147 -20.56 -9.90 11.78
C LEU A 147 -22.07 -10.24 11.68
N GLY A 148 -22.44 -11.06 10.71
CA GLY A 148 -23.81 -11.48 10.44
C GLY A 148 -24.40 -10.88 9.15
N GLY A 149 -23.68 -10.03 8.46
CA GLY A 149 -23.96 -9.58 7.09
C GLY A 149 -23.40 -10.55 6.05
N ILE A 150 -23.30 -10.10 4.81
CA ILE A 150 -23.02 -10.93 3.63
C ILE A 150 -21.55 -10.88 3.24
N ASN A 151 -20.98 -9.68 3.13
CA ASN A 151 -19.63 -9.46 2.61
C ASN A 151 -18.61 -9.13 3.70
N GLY A 152 -17.35 -9.27 3.36
CA GLY A 152 -16.22 -8.90 4.21
C GLY A 152 -14.89 -8.95 3.45
N TYR A 153 -13.87 -8.35 4.03
CA TYR A 153 -12.56 -8.20 3.42
C TYR A 153 -11.45 -8.29 4.47
N ALA A 154 -10.38 -9.02 4.17
CA ALA A 154 -9.20 -9.10 5.02
C ALA A 154 -8.05 -8.29 4.39
N ALA A 155 -7.62 -7.24 5.08
CA ALA A 155 -6.59 -6.31 4.64
C ALA A 155 -5.18 -6.75 5.07
N GLY A 156 -4.93 -6.87 6.37
CA GLY A 156 -3.60 -7.13 6.91
C GLY A 156 -3.54 -8.26 7.92
N ALA A 157 -2.35 -8.78 8.18
CA ALA A 157 -2.12 -9.76 9.23
C ALA A 157 -0.75 -9.57 9.89
N ASN A 158 -0.67 -9.75 11.21
CA ASN A 158 0.58 -9.70 11.96
C ASN A 158 1.17 -11.10 12.20
N ASP A 159 2.38 -11.17 12.77
CA ASP A 159 3.10 -12.42 13.04
C ASP A 159 2.38 -13.33 14.05
N TRP A 160 1.50 -12.78 14.88
CA TRP A 160 0.74 -13.51 15.88
C TRP A 160 -0.51 -14.20 15.32
N GLY A 161 -0.79 -14.03 14.01
CA GLY A 161 -1.95 -14.60 13.35
C GLY A 161 -3.25 -13.84 13.62
N GLN A 162 -3.15 -12.57 14.02
CA GLN A 162 -4.28 -11.66 14.01
C GLN A 162 -4.41 -11.10 12.59
N VAL A 163 -5.63 -11.12 12.06
CA VAL A 163 -5.99 -10.60 10.74
C VAL A 163 -6.95 -9.44 10.94
N VAL A 164 -6.78 -8.37 10.19
CA VAL A 164 -7.66 -7.21 10.24
C VAL A 164 -8.32 -6.94 8.89
N GLY A 165 -9.40 -6.20 8.92
CA GLY A 165 -10.16 -5.81 7.76
C GLY A 165 -11.54 -5.29 8.18
N TRP A 166 -12.56 -5.57 7.40
CA TRP A 166 -13.92 -5.22 7.74
C TRP A 166 -14.90 -6.37 7.43
N ALA A 167 -16.04 -6.32 8.09
CA ALA A 167 -17.12 -7.30 7.92
C ALA A 167 -18.49 -6.63 8.08
N GLU A 168 -19.42 -6.99 7.22
CA GLU A 168 -20.78 -6.50 7.30
C GLU A 168 -21.52 -7.04 8.52
N THR A 169 -22.35 -6.17 9.09
CA THR A 169 -23.39 -6.49 10.07
C THR A 169 -24.72 -6.74 9.35
N PRO A 170 -25.76 -7.30 10.01
CA PRO A 170 -27.07 -7.47 9.39
C PRO A 170 -27.92 -6.17 9.40
N VAL A 171 -27.34 -5.03 9.78
CA VAL A 171 -28.05 -3.76 9.94
C VAL A 171 -28.01 -3.01 8.61
N HIS A 172 -29.19 -2.55 8.15
CA HIS A 172 -29.27 -1.61 7.04
C HIS A 172 -28.83 -0.23 7.52
N ASP A 173 -27.83 0.35 6.85
CA ASP A 173 -27.37 1.69 7.15
C ASP A 173 -27.94 2.71 6.15
N SER A 174 -28.64 3.70 6.68
CA SER A 174 -29.27 4.75 5.88
C SER A 174 -28.28 5.74 5.28
N THR A 175 -27.01 5.69 5.70
CA THR A 175 -25.91 6.51 5.14
C THR A 175 -25.25 5.84 3.95
N CYS A 176 -25.58 4.56 3.66
CA CYS A 176 -25.07 3.85 2.50
C CYS A 176 -25.71 4.35 1.20
N VAL A 177 -24.90 4.43 0.15
CA VAL A 177 -25.36 4.65 -1.23
C VAL A 177 -25.25 3.35 -2.02
N SER A 178 -26.16 3.16 -2.99
CA SER A 178 -26.13 1.98 -3.84
C SER A 178 -24.79 1.84 -4.57
N PRO A 179 -24.21 0.61 -4.64
CA PRO A 179 -24.85 -0.67 -4.32
C PRO A 179 -24.75 -1.12 -2.84
N GLN A 180 -24.10 -0.40 -1.95
CA GLN A 180 -24.00 -0.78 -0.54
C GLN A 180 -25.32 -0.53 0.21
N VAL A 181 -25.68 -1.44 1.10
CA VAL A 181 -26.90 -1.44 1.90
C VAL A 181 -26.62 -1.73 3.38
N LEU A 182 -25.74 -2.70 3.66
CA LEU A 182 -25.44 -3.12 5.02
C LEU A 182 -24.31 -2.31 5.63
N GLN A 183 -24.46 -1.99 6.90
CA GLN A 183 -23.41 -1.44 7.74
C GLN A 183 -22.21 -2.41 7.76
N PHE A 184 -21.00 -1.87 7.73
CA PHE A 184 -19.77 -2.65 7.89
C PHE A 184 -18.85 -2.04 8.95
N GLU A 185 -18.12 -2.88 9.64
CA GLU A 185 -17.27 -2.45 10.74
C GLU A 185 -15.90 -3.11 10.70
N ALA A 186 -14.91 -2.36 11.14
CA ALA A 186 -13.56 -2.87 11.32
C ALA A 186 -13.51 -4.02 12.31
N VAL A 187 -12.77 -5.06 11.97
CA VAL A 187 -12.67 -6.28 12.78
C VAL A 187 -11.24 -6.80 12.90
N VAL A 188 -11.01 -7.56 13.97
CA VAL A 188 -9.84 -8.42 14.13
C VAL A 188 -10.32 -9.87 14.20
N TRP A 189 -9.86 -10.70 13.27
CA TRP A 189 -10.02 -12.15 13.32
C TRP A 189 -8.81 -12.82 13.98
N GLY A 190 -9.05 -13.96 14.63
CA GLY A 190 -7.97 -14.75 15.22
C GLY A 190 -7.45 -14.24 16.56
N PRO A 191 -6.31 -14.79 17.05
CA PRO A 191 -5.55 -15.91 16.47
C PRO A 191 -6.25 -17.28 16.59
N ARG A 192 -7.38 -17.37 17.31
CA ARG A 192 -8.16 -18.61 17.40
C ARG A 192 -9.05 -18.75 16.16
N PRO A 193 -9.11 -19.93 15.52
CA PRO A 193 -10.01 -20.14 14.38
C PRO A 193 -11.45 -19.73 14.71
N GLY A 194 -12.08 -18.96 13.81
CA GLY A 194 -13.46 -18.48 13.96
C GLY A 194 -13.66 -17.33 14.95
N ALA A 195 -12.62 -16.91 15.66
CA ALA A 195 -12.73 -15.74 16.51
C ALA A 195 -12.79 -14.46 15.66
N ILE A 196 -13.76 -13.61 15.97
CA ILE A 196 -13.92 -12.27 15.39
C ILE A 196 -14.18 -11.28 16.53
N ARG A 197 -13.51 -10.14 16.50
CA ARG A 197 -13.70 -9.05 17.44
C ARG A 197 -13.89 -7.76 16.65
N LYS A 198 -15.00 -7.10 16.90
CA LYS A 198 -15.30 -5.78 16.36
C LYS A 198 -14.35 -4.73 16.96
N LEU A 199 -13.89 -3.80 16.14
CA LEU A 199 -13.26 -2.55 16.55
C LEU A 199 -14.33 -1.46 16.56
N GLN A 200 -14.37 -0.66 17.62
CA GLN A 200 -15.38 0.41 17.71
C GLN A 200 -15.03 1.50 16.70
N PRO A 201 -15.99 1.97 15.88
CA PRO A 201 -15.78 3.16 15.06
C PRO A 201 -15.41 4.37 15.93
N PHE A 202 -14.89 5.43 15.31
CA PHE A 202 -14.68 6.70 16.00
C PHE A 202 -16.04 7.25 16.46
N GLU A 203 -16.03 8.03 17.56
CA GLU A 203 -17.27 8.47 18.21
C GLU A 203 -18.20 9.20 17.24
N GLY A 204 -19.38 8.63 17.06
CA GLY A 204 -20.45 9.16 16.19
C GLY A 204 -20.51 8.56 14.78
N ASP A 205 -19.51 7.77 14.38
CA ASP A 205 -19.49 7.12 13.08
C ASP A 205 -20.21 5.77 13.10
N PRO A 206 -21.00 5.44 12.08
CA PRO A 206 -21.64 4.13 11.96
C PRO A 206 -20.71 3.05 11.41
N ASP A 207 -19.79 3.40 10.50
CA ASP A 207 -19.00 2.46 9.73
C ASP A 207 -17.48 2.63 9.97
N SER A 208 -16.74 1.55 9.74
CA SER A 208 -15.28 1.55 9.81
C SER A 208 -14.67 0.39 9.05
N ALA A 209 -13.43 0.54 8.62
CA ALA A 209 -12.65 -0.51 7.97
C ALA A 209 -11.19 -0.44 8.44
N ALA A 210 -10.61 -1.57 8.82
CA ALA A 210 -9.19 -1.66 9.15
C ALA A 210 -8.36 -1.98 7.91
N THR A 211 -7.22 -1.32 7.76
CA THR A 211 -6.29 -1.49 6.63
C THR A 211 -5.04 -2.27 7.03
N ALA A 212 -4.44 -1.99 8.19
CA ALA A 212 -3.20 -2.64 8.62
C ALA A 212 -3.14 -2.90 10.13
N ILE A 213 -2.28 -3.83 10.53
CA ILE A 213 -2.00 -4.19 11.93
C ILE A 213 -0.50 -4.46 12.12
N ASN A 214 0.08 -3.96 13.20
CA ASN A 214 1.46 -4.26 13.58
C ASN A 214 1.57 -5.40 14.63
N ASN A 215 2.80 -5.79 14.98
CA ASN A 215 3.06 -6.84 15.96
C ASN A 215 2.79 -6.43 17.41
N ARG A 216 2.51 -5.15 17.68
CA ARG A 216 2.03 -4.69 18.98
C ARG A 216 0.50 -4.78 19.12
N GLY A 217 -0.20 -5.17 18.03
CA GLY A 217 -1.66 -5.27 17.97
C GLY A 217 -2.34 -3.90 17.79
N GLU A 218 -1.61 -2.87 17.41
CA GLU A 218 -2.15 -1.59 16.99
C GLU A 218 -2.68 -1.76 15.56
N VAL A 219 -3.90 -1.28 15.32
CA VAL A 219 -4.61 -1.39 14.05
C VAL A 219 -4.87 0.01 13.52
N VAL A 220 -4.68 0.22 12.23
CA VAL A 220 -5.04 1.47 11.56
C VAL A 220 -6.12 1.25 10.52
N GLY A 221 -6.81 2.32 10.14
CA GLY A 221 -7.84 2.29 9.13
C GLY A 221 -8.71 3.54 9.15
N ILE A 222 -9.91 3.40 8.67
CA ILE A 222 -10.85 4.50 8.45
C ILE A 222 -12.14 4.33 9.26
N SER A 223 -12.79 5.45 9.58
CA SER A 223 -14.10 5.51 10.23
C SER A 223 -14.91 6.68 9.68
N GLY A 224 -16.20 6.50 9.48
CA GLY A 224 -17.08 7.52 8.92
C GLY A 224 -18.48 7.01 8.67
N ILE A 225 -19.22 7.71 7.80
CA ILE A 225 -20.49 7.23 7.27
C ILE A 225 -20.24 6.27 6.09
N CYS A 226 -21.19 5.39 5.82
CA CYS A 226 -21.05 4.35 4.79
C CYS A 226 -20.66 4.93 3.42
N GLU A 227 -21.28 6.00 2.95
CA GLU A 227 -20.96 6.66 1.68
C GLU A 227 -19.48 7.06 1.58
N ASN A 228 -18.91 7.59 2.64
CA ASN A 228 -17.51 8.06 2.66
C ASN A 228 -16.52 6.95 3.03
N ALA A 229 -16.94 5.96 3.82
CA ALA A 229 -16.06 4.89 4.27
C ALA A 229 -15.82 3.80 3.22
N VAL A 230 -16.65 3.72 2.19
CA VAL A 230 -16.50 2.76 1.08
C VAL A 230 -15.60 3.26 -0.06
N GLY A 231 -15.02 4.45 0.06
CA GLY A 231 -13.83 4.73 -0.71
C GLY A 231 -13.88 5.72 -1.85
N ASP A 232 -15.05 6.26 -2.21
CA ASP A 232 -15.06 7.25 -3.31
C ASP A 232 -14.64 8.66 -2.89
N GLN A 233 -14.67 8.95 -1.61
CA GLN A 233 -14.16 10.21 -1.06
C GLN A 233 -13.54 10.02 0.32
N SER A 234 -13.27 8.81 0.67
CA SER A 234 -12.66 8.32 1.88
C SER A 234 -13.22 8.82 3.21
N ALA A 235 -12.72 8.20 4.22
CA ALA A 235 -13.08 8.44 5.58
C ALA A 235 -12.83 9.88 6.00
N ILE A 236 -13.77 10.39 6.74
CA ILE A 236 -13.61 11.65 7.47
C ILE A 236 -12.53 11.47 8.56
N HIS A 237 -12.47 10.27 9.19
CA HIS A 237 -11.58 10.01 10.30
C HIS A 237 -10.58 8.88 9.97
N PRO A 238 -9.30 9.21 9.74
CA PRO A 238 -8.21 8.23 9.79
C PRO A 238 -7.98 7.87 11.26
N VAL A 239 -8.01 6.58 11.60
CA VAL A 239 -7.98 6.14 12.98
C VAL A 239 -6.91 5.10 13.27
N LEU A 240 -6.49 5.08 14.55
CA LEU A 240 -5.66 4.05 15.13
C LEU A 240 -6.40 3.45 16.33
N TRP A 241 -6.64 2.15 16.29
CA TRP A 241 -7.17 1.38 17.43
C TRP A 241 -6.01 0.78 18.22
N GLU A 242 -5.96 1.11 19.50
CA GLU A 242 -5.01 0.52 20.43
C GLU A 242 -5.48 -0.85 20.91
N PRO A 243 -4.58 -1.73 21.38
CA PRO A 243 -4.94 -3.06 21.87
C PRO A 243 -5.92 -3.06 23.06
N ASP A 244 -5.94 -1.99 23.85
CA ASP A 244 -6.86 -1.79 24.99
C ASP A 244 -8.26 -1.30 24.57
N GLY A 245 -8.46 -0.99 23.27
CA GLY A 245 -9.72 -0.54 22.71
C GLY A 245 -9.87 0.98 22.58
N ASN A 246 -8.84 1.76 22.98
CA ASN A 246 -8.84 3.20 22.73
C ASN A 246 -8.75 3.49 21.21
N VAL A 247 -9.44 4.54 20.75
CA VAL A 247 -9.49 4.96 19.35
C VAL A 247 -8.91 6.37 19.24
N ILE A 248 -7.88 6.50 18.44
CA ILE A 248 -7.18 7.77 18.20
C ILE A 248 -7.51 8.26 16.79
N ASN A 249 -8.03 9.47 16.66
CA ASN A 249 -8.13 10.15 15.36
C ASN A 249 -6.75 10.70 14.98
N LEU A 250 -6.22 10.26 13.84
CA LEU A 250 -4.89 10.68 13.37
C LEU A 250 -4.90 12.10 12.78
N VAL A 251 -6.10 12.62 12.47
CA VAL A 251 -6.31 13.90 11.77
C VAL A 251 -5.73 13.86 10.34
N GLY A 252 -6.20 14.72 9.44
CA GLY A 252 -5.71 14.80 8.06
C GLY A 252 -4.77 15.99 7.85
N LEU A 253 -4.27 16.15 6.63
CA LEU A 253 -3.42 17.26 6.19
C LEU A 253 -4.19 18.60 5.96
N GLY A 254 -5.47 18.66 6.35
CA GLY A 254 -6.28 19.88 6.33
C GLY A 254 -7.29 19.97 5.19
N GLY A 255 -7.42 18.94 4.37
CA GLY A 255 -8.54 18.74 3.44
C GLY A 255 -9.74 18.11 4.12
N ASN A 256 -10.84 17.97 3.38
CA ASN A 256 -12.11 17.48 3.90
C ASN A 256 -12.43 16.03 3.51
N ALA A 257 -11.63 15.46 2.61
CA ALA A 257 -11.82 14.12 2.07
C ALA A 257 -10.48 13.38 2.04
N TRP A 258 -10.49 12.07 1.73
CA TRP A 258 -9.28 11.31 1.46
C TRP A 258 -8.27 11.22 2.62
N ASN A 259 -8.65 10.52 3.69
CA ASN A 259 -7.76 10.31 4.82
C ASN A 259 -7.62 8.81 5.08
N THR A 260 -6.72 8.14 4.38
CA THR A 260 -6.56 6.68 4.47
C THR A 260 -5.17 6.31 4.99
N PRO A 261 -5.06 5.76 6.21
CA PRO A 261 -3.87 5.05 6.66
C PRO A 261 -3.76 3.72 5.93
N ASP A 262 -2.62 3.44 5.28
CA ASP A 262 -2.41 2.20 4.51
C ASP A 262 -1.54 1.19 5.23
N ALA A 263 -0.53 1.65 5.97
CA ALA A 263 0.40 0.77 6.68
C ALA A 263 0.82 1.32 8.04
N ILE A 264 1.22 0.41 8.93
CA ILE A 264 1.78 0.70 10.25
C ILE A 264 2.92 -0.26 10.55
N ASN A 265 4.08 0.28 10.97
CA ASN A 265 5.21 -0.55 11.40
C ASN A 265 5.20 -0.85 12.92
N ASP A 266 6.15 -1.68 13.38
CA ASP A 266 6.25 -2.05 14.80
C ASP A 266 6.74 -0.92 15.72
N ARG A 267 7.15 0.22 15.18
CA ARG A 267 7.41 1.43 15.97
C ARG A 267 6.16 2.29 16.19
N GLY A 268 5.08 2.00 15.45
CA GLY A 268 3.81 2.73 15.47
C GLY A 268 3.85 3.97 14.55
N GLU A 269 4.75 3.97 13.58
CA GLU A 269 4.73 4.91 12.48
C GLU A 269 3.66 4.46 11.49
N VAL A 270 2.75 5.38 11.17
CA VAL A 270 1.62 5.15 10.25
C VAL A 270 1.86 5.96 8.99
N VAL A 271 1.66 5.33 7.85
CA VAL A 271 1.72 6.00 6.55
C VAL A 271 0.44 5.76 5.77
N GLY A 272 0.17 6.64 4.82
CA GLY A 272 -0.98 6.59 3.96
C GLY A 272 -1.07 7.87 3.13
N PHE A 273 -2.28 8.30 2.82
CA PHE A 273 -2.51 9.52 2.06
C PHE A 273 -3.65 10.34 2.65
N SER A 274 -3.60 11.66 2.44
CA SER A 274 -4.58 12.61 2.94
C SER A 274 -4.68 13.80 2.01
N GLU A 275 -5.89 14.33 1.83
CA GLU A 275 -6.10 15.57 1.13
C GLU A 275 -5.52 16.74 1.97
N ASN A 276 -4.75 17.61 1.33
CA ASN A 276 -4.24 18.81 1.95
C ASN A 276 -5.20 20.00 1.76
N SER A 277 -4.90 21.14 2.37
CA SER A 277 -5.73 22.34 2.30
C SER A 277 -5.86 22.97 0.90
N GLN A 278 -5.07 22.52 -0.07
CA GLN A 278 -5.14 22.94 -1.47
C GLN A 278 -5.96 22.01 -2.36
N GLY A 279 -6.46 20.89 -1.80
CA GLY A 279 -7.23 19.88 -2.53
C GLY A 279 -6.38 18.86 -3.28
N ASN A 280 -5.06 18.79 -3.00
CA ASN A 280 -4.19 17.74 -3.53
C ASN A 280 -4.07 16.59 -2.53
N ILE A 281 -3.86 15.38 -3.02
CA ILE A 281 -3.65 14.21 -2.18
C ILE A 281 -2.14 14.05 -1.93
N HIS A 282 -1.73 14.09 -0.67
CA HIS A 282 -0.34 13.89 -0.31
C HIS A 282 -0.14 12.67 0.59
N ALA A 283 0.96 11.96 0.37
CA ALA A 283 1.48 10.97 1.28
C ALA A 283 1.78 11.58 2.64
N PHE A 284 1.46 10.88 3.71
CA PHE A 284 1.76 11.32 5.06
C PHE A 284 2.53 10.27 5.86
N LEU A 285 3.26 10.76 6.87
CA LEU A 285 3.78 9.98 7.99
C LEU A 285 3.14 10.53 9.27
N TRP A 286 2.57 9.65 10.08
CA TRP A 286 2.10 10.01 11.41
C TRP A 286 2.88 9.27 12.47
N THR A 287 3.23 9.98 13.55
CA THR A 287 3.82 9.41 14.76
C THR A 287 3.13 9.96 16.00
N ARG A 288 3.18 9.24 17.12
CA ARG A 288 2.63 9.73 18.39
C ARG A 288 3.30 11.01 18.89
N GLU A 289 4.58 11.20 18.57
CA GLU A 289 5.36 12.33 19.05
C GLU A 289 5.11 13.61 18.24
N HIS A 290 4.99 13.47 16.90
CA HIS A 290 4.96 14.63 16.00
C HIS A 290 3.60 14.85 15.32
N GLY A 291 2.64 13.90 15.48
CA GLY A 291 1.39 13.94 14.73
C GLY A 291 1.61 13.61 13.25
N ILE A 292 0.77 14.18 12.38
CA ILE A 292 0.81 13.99 10.94
C ILE A 292 1.81 14.94 10.28
N GLU A 293 2.63 14.41 9.36
CA GLU A 293 3.62 15.13 8.55
C GLU A 293 3.37 14.84 7.07
N ASP A 294 3.34 15.88 6.25
CA ASP A 294 3.26 15.79 4.79
C ASP A 294 4.62 15.34 4.22
N LEU A 295 4.64 14.25 3.48
CA LEU A 295 5.86 13.70 2.87
C LEU A 295 6.19 14.35 1.51
N GLY A 296 5.29 15.18 0.97
CA GLY A 296 5.46 15.87 -0.29
C GLY A 296 5.41 14.98 -1.52
N THR A 297 5.70 15.59 -2.67
CA THR A 297 5.69 14.97 -4.00
C THR A 297 7.05 15.13 -4.68
N LEU A 298 7.29 14.39 -5.76
CA LEU A 298 8.39 14.69 -6.67
C LEU A 298 8.14 16.03 -7.39
N ASP A 299 9.22 16.70 -7.77
CA ASP A 299 9.14 17.98 -8.49
C ASP A 299 8.24 17.85 -9.73
N GLY A 300 7.23 18.73 -9.80
CA GLY A 300 6.27 18.82 -10.90
C GLY A 300 5.02 17.93 -10.75
N ASP A 301 4.95 17.05 -9.75
CA ASP A 301 3.75 16.28 -9.44
C ASP A 301 2.83 17.02 -8.45
N SER A 302 1.53 16.74 -8.53
CA SER A 302 0.53 17.32 -7.65
C SER A 302 0.14 16.41 -6.49
N ASP A 303 0.28 15.09 -6.66
CA ASP A 303 -0.23 14.12 -5.70
C ASP A 303 0.83 13.06 -5.37
N SER A 304 0.72 12.48 -4.17
CA SER A 304 1.53 11.36 -3.71
C SER A 304 0.76 10.46 -2.75
N TYR A 305 1.14 9.18 -2.71
CA TYR A 305 0.50 8.15 -1.89
C TYR A 305 1.58 7.27 -1.27
N ALA A 306 1.51 7.02 0.03
CA ALA A 306 2.40 6.10 0.73
C ALA A 306 1.65 4.80 1.06
N TYR A 307 2.18 3.67 0.58
CA TYR A 307 1.53 2.36 0.69
C TYR A 307 2.19 1.42 1.69
N GLY A 308 3.50 1.56 1.90
CA GLY A 308 4.26 0.68 2.79
C GLY A 308 5.29 1.41 3.63
N VAL A 309 5.55 0.90 4.84
CA VAL A 309 6.58 1.41 5.75
C VAL A 309 7.25 0.27 6.50
N ASN A 310 8.59 0.21 6.47
CA ASN A 310 9.33 -0.79 7.23
C ASN A 310 9.78 -0.29 8.62
N ASN A 311 10.33 -1.19 9.44
CA ASN A 311 10.81 -0.85 10.78
C ASN A 311 12.09 0.02 10.79
N ARG A 312 12.64 0.38 9.62
CA ARG A 312 13.73 1.36 9.50
C ARG A 312 13.23 2.78 9.20
N GLY A 313 11.90 2.97 9.02
CA GLY A 313 11.27 4.24 8.67
C GLY A 313 11.45 4.61 7.18
N GLN A 314 11.72 3.62 6.34
CA GLN A 314 11.67 3.81 4.88
C GLN A 314 10.21 3.63 4.46
N VAL A 315 9.70 4.61 3.72
CA VAL A 315 8.33 4.63 3.21
C VAL A 315 8.38 4.48 1.70
N VAL A 316 7.47 3.71 1.12
CA VAL A 316 7.36 3.53 -0.34
C VAL A 316 5.94 3.81 -0.82
N GLY A 317 5.82 4.18 -2.09
CA GLY A 317 4.54 4.51 -2.69
C GLY A 317 4.67 5.03 -4.11
N GLN A 318 3.89 6.06 -4.43
CA GLN A 318 3.92 6.71 -5.74
C GLN A 318 3.86 8.24 -5.63
N SER A 319 4.31 8.92 -6.70
CA SER A 319 4.09 10.34 -6.96
C SER A 319 3.54 10.50 -8.38
N ILE A 320 2.53 11.38 -8.56
CA ILE A 320 1.73 11.47 -9.78
C ILE A 320 1.16 12.88 -9.98
N GLY A 321 0.57 13.13 -11.16
CA GLY A 321 -0.13 14.39 -11.48
C GLY A 321 0.72 15.37 -12.27
N GLY A 322 1.98 15.06 -12.50
CA GLY A 322 2.89 15.83 -13.34
C GLY A 322 2.98 15.29 -14.77
N PRO A 323 3.86 15.91 -15.59
CA PRO A 323 4.04 15.53 -17.00
C PRO A 323 4.72 14.17 -17.19
N TYR A 324 5.21 13.57 -16.10
CA TYR A 324 5.99 12.33 -16.13
C TYR A 324 5.15 11.09 -15.81
N GLY A 325 3.83 11.25 -15.57
CA GLY A 325 2.93 10.16 -15.20
C GLY A 325 3.20 9.61 -13.80
N GLU A 326 2.89 8.35 -13.62
CA GLU A 326 3.02 7.63 -12.35
C GLU A 326 4.46 7.18 -12.12
N ARG A 327 5.00 7.41 -10.93
CA ARG A 327 6.38 7.09 -10.56
C ARG A 327 6.44 6.44 -9.19
N ALA A 328 6.98 5.23 -9.12
CA ALA A 328 7.29 4.60 -7.85
C ALA A 328 8.34 5.41 -7.09
N VAL A 329 8.12 5.66 -5.80
CA VAL A 329 9.01 6.47 -4.97
C VAL A 329 9.37 5.80 -3.65
N ILE A 330 10.47 6.27 -3.06
CA ILE A 330 10.87 5.98 -1.69
C ILE A 330 11.14 7.29 -0.94
N TRP A 331 10.57 7.42 0.27
CA TRP A 331 10.90 8.46 1.22
C TRP A 331 11.82 7.88 2.28
N GLN A 332 12.96 8.51 2.47
CA GLN A 332 13.93 8.14 3.51
C GLN A 332 14.79 9.34 3.89
N HIS A 333 15.11 9.47 5.18
CA HIS A 333 15.90 10.57 5.71
C HIS A 333 15.35 11.97 5.33
N GLY A 334 14.02 12.13 5.29
CA GLY A 334 13.36 13.39 4.92
C GLY A 334 13.44 13.76 3.44
N THR A 335 13.74 12.80 2.56
CA THR A 335 13.86 13.02 1.11
C THR A 335 13.04 12.03 0.33
N ILE A 336 12.27 12.50 -0.65
CA ILE A 336 11.61 11.69 -1.66
C ILE A 336 12.57 11.41 -2.84
N THR A 337 12.58 10.19 -3.34
CA THR A 337 13.41 9.78 -4.48
C THR A 337 12.61 8.90 -5.43
N ASP A 338 12.67 9.20 -6.72
CA ASP A 338 12.14 8.34 -7.79
C ASP A 338 12.92 7.02 -7.84
N LEU A 339 12.25 5.89 -7.63
CA LEU A 339 12.86 4.57 -7.66
C LEU A 339 13.47 4.22 -9.03
N ASN A 340 12.93 4.78 -10.11
CA ASN A 340 13.48 4.59 -11.45
C ASN A 340 14.91 5.13 -11.57
N CYS A 341 15.25 6.15 -10.80
CA CYS A 341 16.61 6.67 -10.70
C CYS A 341 17.58 5.73 -9.97
N LEU A 342 17.07 4.89 -9.07
CA LEU A 342 17.87 3.99 -8.23
C LEU A 342 18.09 2.62 -8.89
N THR A 343 17.62 2.44 -10.14
CA THR A 343 17.76 1.20 -10.91
C THR A 343 18.76 1.37 -12.04
N PRO A 344 19.44 0.29 -12.49
CA PRO A 344 20.35 0.35 -13.63
C PRO A 344 19.67 0.80 -14.92
N PRO A 345 20.41 1.44 -15.84
CA PRO A 345 19.92 1.73 -17.19
C PRO A 345 19.37 0.48 -17.88
N GLY A 346 18.14 0.59 -18.45
CA GLY A 346 17.48 -0.54 -19.13
C GLY A 346 16.60 -1.39 -18.21
N SER A 347 16.48 -1.05 -16.93
CA SER A 347 15.46 -1.62 -16.05
C SER A 347 14.05 -1.26 -16.54
N PRO A 348 13.03 -2.07 -16.24
CA PRO A 348 11.63 -1.72 -16.45
C PRO A 348 11.26 -0.40 -15.76
N TYR A 349 10.21 0.26 -16.24
CA TYR A 349 9.71 1.48 -15.62
C TYR A 349 8.79 1.14 -14.44
N LEU A 350 9.14 1.60 -13.24
CA LEU A 350 8.44 1.31 -12.00
C LEU A 350 7.33 2.34 -11.77
N LEU A 351 6.08 1.86 -11.72
CA LEU A 351 4.88 2.69 -11.58
C LEU A 351 4.51 2.91 -10.10
N TYR A 352 4.43 1.81 -9.34
CA TYR A 352 4.00 1.78 -7.95
C TYR A 352 4.98 0.98 -7.11
N ALA A 353 5.26 1.43 -5.90
CA ALA A 353 5.94 0.65 -4.87
C ALA A 353 4.93 0.37 -3.76
N ASN A 354 4.40 -0.85 -3.72
CA ASN A 354 3.27 -1.20 -2.85
C ASN A 354 3.71 -1.56 -1.43
N ASP A 355 4.90 -2.16 -1.26
CA ASP A 355 5.36 -2.59 0.05
C ASP A 355 6.90 -2.68 0.13
N ILE A 356 7.43 -2.59 1.35
CA ILE A 356 8.87 -2.68 1.65
C ILE A 356 9.12 -3.47 2.93
N ASP A 357 9.98 -4.50 2.87
CA ASP A 357 10.40 -5.25 4.06
C ASP A 357 11.56 -4.58 4.83
N ASP A 358 11.89 -5.14 6.01
CA ASP A 358 13.01 -4.64 6.82
C ASP A 358 14.38 -4.89 6.20
N ASN A 359 14.48 -5.73 5.18
CA ASN A 359 15.71 -5.92 4.41
C ASN A 359 15.85 -4.86 3.30
N GLY A 360 14.81 -4.03 3.09
CA GLY A 360 14.73 -3.01 2.05
C GLY A 360 14.34 -3.58 0.68
N ARG A 361 13.79 -4.80 0.63
CA ARG A 361 13.16 -5.32 -0.59
C ARG A 361 11.87 -4.56 -0.82
N ILE A 362 11.68 -4.06 -2.04
CA ILE A 362 10.47 -3.35 -2.47
C ILE A 362 9.74 -4.21 -3.48
N VAL A 363 8.43 -4.24 -3.40
CA VAL A 363 7.56 -4.87 -4.39
C VAL A 363 6.54 -3.89 -4.93
N GLY A 364 6.06 -4.12 -6.13
CA GLY A 364 5.13 -3.20 -6.77
C GLY A 364 4.76 -3.61 -8.18
N GLU A 365 4.47 -2.62 -9.01
CA GLU A 365 4.04 -2.75 -10.40
C GLU A 365 4.96 -1.98 -11.32
N GLU A 366 5.28 -2.58 -12.47
CA GLU A 366 6.10 -1.99 -13.51
C GLU A 366 5.34 -1.96 -14.85
N TYR A 367 5.85 -1.18 -15.78
CA TYR A 367 5.37 -1.16 -17.16
C TYR A 367 6.45 -1.70 -18.10
N ASP A 368 6.09 -2.67 -18.94
CA ASP A 368 6.94 -3.17 -20.03
C ASP A 368 6.50 -2.59 -21.37
N PRO A 369 7.25 -1.63 -21.93
CA PRO A 369 6.88 -0.99 -23.20
C PRO A 369 6.95 -1.94 -24.42
N ASN A 370 7.63 -3.08 -24.32
CA ASN A 370 7.76 -4.02 -25.42
C ASN A 370 6.52 -4.89 -25.61
N THR A 371 5.83 -5.19 -24.50
CA THR A 371 4.64 -6.04 -24.49
C THR A 371 3.37 -5.27 -24.20
N SER A 372 3.48 -4.02 -23.73
CA SER A 372 2.37 -3.22 -23.17
C SER A 372 1.67 -3.91 -21.99
N ASN A 373 2.39 -4.74 -21.26
CA ASN A 373 1.92 -5.40 -20.04
C ASN A 373 2.36 -4.60 -18.82
N SER A 374 1.62 -4.75 -17.73
CA SER A 374 2.01 -4.24 -16.41
C SER A 374 2.14 -5.41 -15.43
N PRO A 375 3.29 -6.08 -15.40
CA PRO A 375 3.56 -7.12 -14.43
C PRO A 375 4.01 -6.53 -13.09
N GLY A 376 3.95 -7.35 -12.04
CA GLY A 376 4.58 -7.01 -10.77
C GLY A 376 6.11 -7.05 -10.84
N PHE A 377 6.77 -6.38 -9.92
CA PHE A 377 8.22 -6.45 -9.75
C PHE A 377 8.63 -6.73 -8.31
N VAL A 378 9.88 -7.18 -8.16
CA VAL A 378 10.63 -7.10 -6.91
C VAL A 378 11.95 -6.38 -7.15
N ALA A 379 12.22 -5.34 -6.35
CA ALA A 379 13.46 -4.59 -6.35
C ALA A 379 14.30 -5.01 -5.13
N LEU A 380 15.47 -5.57 -5.41
CA LEU A 380 16.41 -6.06 -4.40
C LEU A 380 17.49 -5.03 -4.15
N PRO A 381 17.77 -4.66 -2.89
CA PRO A 381 18.85 -3.74 -2.56
C PRO A 381 20.21 -4.24 -3.07
N THR A 382 21.01 -3.34 -3.62
CA THR A 382 22.39 -3.64 -4.08
C THR A 382 23.37 -2.58 -3.63
N SER A 383 24.63 -2.94 -3.48
CA SER A 383 25.72 -1.97 -3.33
C SER A 383 26.08 -1.41 -4.71
N GLY A 384 26.01 -0.09 -4.90
CA GLY A 384 26.36 0.55 -6.18
C GLY A 384 26.44 2.07 -6.04
N THR A 385 26.94 2.72 -7.10
CA THR A 385 26.96 4.19 -7.19
C THR A 385 25.63 4.68 -7.71
N ASN A 386 25.09 5.71 -7.08
CA ASN A 386 23.83 6.36 -7.49
C ASN A 386 23.88 6.84 -8.93
N HIS A 387 22.79 6.60 -9.64
CA HIS A 387 22.54 7.15 -10.97
C HIS A 387 21.72 8.46 -10.91
N CYS A 388 21.17 8.80 -9.74
CA CYS A 388 20.47 10.07 -9.51
C CYS A 388 21.46 11.15 -9.08
N THR A 389 21.71 12.12 -9.97
CA THR A 389 22.19 13.44 -9.56
C THR A 389 21.00 14.39 -9.55
N ALA A 390 21.02 15.45 -8.74
CA ALA A 390 19.95 16.46 -8.72
C ALA A 390 19.63 17.04 -10.13
N SER A 391 20.54 16.91 -11.11
CA SER A 391 20.32 17.25 -12.51
C SER A 391 19.85 16.05 -13.37
N SER A 392 19.90 14.81 -12.89
CA SER A 392 19.49 13.64 -13.63
C SER A 392 18.01 13.29 -13.44
N ALA A 393 17.36 13.83 -12.42
CA ALA A 393 15.90 13.85 -12.37
C ALA A 393 15.30 14.52 -13.61
N THR A 394 15.97 15.57 -14.12
CA THR A 394 15.64 16.21 -15.41
C THR A 394 16.22 15.51 -16.65
N ALA A 395 17.28 14.69 -16.52
CA ALA A 395 17.94 14.06 -17.66
C ALA A 395 17.42 12.64 -17.99
N GLN A 396 16.70 11.99 -17.08
CA GLN A 396 15.92 10.78 -17.39
C GLN A 396 14.57 11.10 -18.06
N VAL A 397 14.21 12.37 -18.21
CA VAL A 397 13.12 12.89 -19.06
C VAL A 397 13.13 12.33 -20.50
N GLY A 398 14.27 11.86 -21.00
CA GLY A 398 14.37 11.12 -22.27
C GLY A 398 13.93 9.66 -22.22
N ARG A 399 13.44 9.16 -21.07
CA ARG A 399 12.94 7.78 -20.88
C ARG A 399 11.47 7.69 -20.51
N THR A 400 10.82 8.78 -20.14
CA THR A 400 9.37 8.80 -20.17
C THR A 400 9.01 8.48 -21.62
N PRO A 401 8.23 7.44 -21.86
CA PRO A 401 7.65 7.26 -23.16
C PRO A 401 6.77 8.48 -23.40
N GLU A 402 7.24 9.48 -24.15
CA GLU A 402 6.44 10.64 -24.59
C GLU A 402 5.14 10.22 -25.29
N ASN A 403 4.86 8.92 -25.36
CA ASN A 403 3.70 8.30 -25.99
C ASN A 403 3.33 6.95 -25.39
N VAL A 404 3.46 6.71 -24.07
CA VAL A 404 2.75 5.57 -23.48
C VAL A 404 1.28 5.94 -23.38
N ILE A 405 0.57 5.72 -24.47
CA ILE A 405 -0.87 5.58 -24.45
C ILE A 405 -1.10 4.20 -23.80
N PHE A 406 -1.29 4.19 -22.49
CA PHE A 406 -1.77 2.99 -21.81
C PHE A 406 -3.07 2.56 -22.52
N PRO A 407 -3.23 1.30 -22.89
CA PRO A 407 -4.52 0.83 -23.36
C PRO A 407 -5.60 1.23 -22.34
N ASN A 408 -6.71 1.81 -22.81
CA ASN A 408 -7.78 2.34 -21.95
C ASN A 408 -8.28 1.34 -20.88
N ASN A 409 -8.16 0.04 -21.14
CA ASN A 409 -8.47 -1.01 -20.18
C ASN A 409 -7.42 -1.15 -19.05
N ILE A 410 -6.15 -0.86 -19.31
CA ILE A 410 -5.09 -0.84 -18.28
C ILE A 410 -5.19 0.44 -17.48
N VAL A 411 -5.37 1.59 -18.12
CA VAL A 411 -5.69 2.86 -17.47
C VAL A 411 -6.92 2.71 -16.59
N GLN A 412 -7.97 2.03 -17.04
CA GLN A 412 -9.16 1.76 -16.23
C GLN A 412 -8.93 0.78 -15.08
N LEU A 413 -8.06 -0.22 -15.23
CA LEU A 413 -7.67 -1.12 -14.14
C LEU A 413 -6.78 -0.39 -13.12
N MET A 414 -5.84 0.42 -13.60
CA MET A 414 -4.97 1.25 -12.78
C MET A 414 -5.78 2.37 -12.07
N HIS A 415 -6.69 3.02 -12.79
CA HIS A 415 -7.59 4.02 -12.24
C HIS A 415 -8.66 3.41 -11.32
N ARG A 416 -9.08 2.17 -11.43
CA ARG A 416 -10.06 1.58 -10.53
C ARG A 416 -9.49 1.16 -9.19
N ALA A 417 -8.26 0.71 -9.14
CA ALA A 417 -7.59 0.53 -7.86
C ALA A 417 -7.38 1.88 -7.14
N HIS A 418 -7.34 3.01 -7.90
CA HIS A 418 -7.00 4.33 -7.40
C HIS A 418 -7.87 5.49 -7.91
N ALA A 419 -8.85 5.26 -8.79
CA ALA A 419 -9.60 6.32 -9.49
C ALA A 419 -11.12 6.15 -9.55
N GLU A 420 -11.74 5.25 -8.83
CA GLU A 420 -13.15 5.52 -8.45
C GLU A 420 -13.24 6.83 -7.67
N THR A 421 -12.10 7.32 -7.25
CA THR A 421 -11.87 8.50 -6.46
C THR A 421 -11.94 9.85 -7.18
N ARG A 422 -11.83 9.92 -8.50
CA ARG A 422 -11.86 11.20 -9.24
C ARG A 422 -13.13 11.50 -10.01
N ASN A 423 -14.01 10.54 -10.26
CA ASN A 423 -15.19 10.74 -11.12
C ASN A 423 -16.49 11.12 -10.40
N ALA A 424 -16.49 11.26 -9.07
CA ALA A 424 -17.64 11.75 -8.31
C ALA A 424 -17.61 13.28 -8.07
N ALA A 425 -16.61 14.00 -8.57
CA ALA A 425 -16.44 15.44 -8.35
C ALA A 425 -16.85 16.31 -9.56
N HIS A 426 -17.65 15.78 -10.53
CA HIS A 426 -18.25 16.58 -11.61
C HIS A 426 -19.71 16.23 -11.83
#